data_ceed9f03049590ac0dd2fc327efa258b
#
_entry.id   ceed9f03049590ac0dd2fc327efa258b
#
_cell.length_a   1.000
_cell.length_b   1.000
_cell.length_c   1.000
_cell.angle_alpha   90.00
_cell.angle_beta   90.00
_cell.angle_gamma   90.00
#
_symmetry.space_group_name_H-M   'P 1'
#
loop_
_entity.id
_entity.type
_entity.pdbx_description
1 polymer ?
#
loop_
_entity_poly.entity_id
_entity_poly.type
_entity_poly.pdbx_seq_one_letter_code
_entity_poly.pdbx_strand_id
1 'polypeptide(L)'
;MAYDAKVNYEDVFSQVRMWDNYIYNELNKRSIAIPPKKEATKTEKYAGAYVKEPIPGFYDWVVSFDLNSLYPHLIMQYNISPETLEDTRHPSASVEGILNQKVKIDKEFATCANGAQYRKDVHGFLPEMMKKMYDSRAVSYTHLTLPTTPYV
;
A
#
# COMPACT_ATOMS: atom_id res chain seq x y z
N MET A 1 4.54 -0.51 -18.51
CA MET A 1 4.20 -1.57 -17.53
C MET A 1 4.82 -2.93 -17.89
N ALA A 2 4.45 -3.63 -19.00
CA ALA A 2 5.05 -4.93 -19.33
C ALA A 2 6.57 -4.87 -19.43
N TYR A 3 7.09 -3.88 -20.11
CA TYR A 3 8.53 -3.66 -20.27
C TYR A 3 9.25 -3.41 -18.93
N ASP A 4 8.65 -2.59 -18.07
CA ASP A 4 9.25 -2.25 -16.77
C ASP A 4 9.23 -3.44 -15.81
N ALA A 5 8.14 -4.21 -15.83
CA ALA A 5 8.01 -5.43 -15.04
C ALA A 5 8.73 -6.64 -15.65
N LYS A 6 9.22 -6.53 -16.90
CA LYS A 6 9.83 -7.62 -17.66
C LYS A 6 8.95 -8.87 -17.72
N VAL A 7 7.68 -8.67 -18.03
CA VAL A 7 6.68 -9.74 -18.20
C VAL A 7 6.18 -9.79 -19.64
N ASN A 8 5.64 -10.93 -20.04
CA ASN A 8 4.95 -11.03 -21.31
C ASN A 8 3.71 -10.13 -21.34
N TYR A 9 3.31 -9.67 -22.52
CA TYR A 9 2.13 -8.80 -22.66
C TYR A 9 0.85 -9.42 -22.09
N GLU A 10 0.69 -10.72 -22.20
CA GLU A 10 -0.45 -11.46 -21.66
C GLU A 10 -0.48 -11.46 -20.12
N ASP A 11 0.69 -11.49 -19.49
CA ASP A 11 0.82 -11.52 -18.02
C ASP A 11 0.51 -10.17 -17.37
N VAL A 12 0.46 -9.07 -18.13
CA VAL A 12 0.10 -7.72 -17.61
C VAL A 12 -1.33 -7.69 -17.06
N PHE A 13 -2.22 -8.50 -17.60
CA PHE A 13 -3.60 -8.60 -17.13
C PHE A 13 -3.72 -9.36 -15.81
N SER A 14 -2.70 -10.12 -15.42
CA SER A 14 -2.61 -10.76 -14.12
C SER A 14 -1.82 -9.88 -13.14
N GLN A 15 -2.52 -9.13 -12.29
CA GLN A 15 -1.89 -8.22 -11.34
C GLN A 15 -0.89 -8.95 -10.43
N VAL A 16 -1.21 -10.15 -9.98
CA VAL A 16 -0.32 -10.94 -9.10
C VAL A 16 0.99 -11.27 -9.80
N ARG A 17 0.92 -11.80 -11.04
CA ARG A 17 2.13 -12.14 -11.81
C ARG A 17 2.97 -10.90 -12.12
N MET A 18 2.32 -9.79 -12.47
CA MET A 18 3.00 -8.54 -12.74
C MET A 18 3.77 -8.05 -11.51
N TRP A 19 3.14 -8.06 -10.33
CA TRP A 19 3.78 -7.67 -9.10
C TRP A 19 4.89 -8.60 -8.67
N ASP A 20 4.67 -9.92 -8.74
CA ASP A 20 5.70 -10.92 -8.42
C ASP A 20 6.97 -10.70 -9.25
N ASN A 21 6.81 -10.51 -10.56
CA ASN A 21 7.96 -10.27 -11.45
C ASN A 21 8.63 -8.92 -11.20
N TYR A 22 7.85 -7.87 -10.95
CA TYR A 22 8.39 -6.55 -10.67
C TYR A 22 9.23 -6.57 -9.38
N ILE A 23 8.69 -7.14 -8.30
CA ILE A 23 9.39 -7.31 -7.02
C ILE A 23 10.64 -8.17 -7.22
N TYR A 24 10.53 -9.30 -7.90
CA TYR A 24 11.65 -10.18 -8.20
C TYR A 24 12.79 -9.44 -8.91
N ASN A 25 12.46 -8.69 -9.96
CA ASN A 25 13.48 -7.95 -10.72
C ASN A 25 14.17 -6.88 -9.88
N GLU A 26 13.43 -6.16 -9.02
CA GLU A 26 14.02 -5.13 -8.16
C GLU A 26 14.90 -5.74 -7.06
N LEU A 27 14.49 -6.85 -6.46
CA LEU A 27 15.31 -7.57 -5.47
C LEU A 27 16.57 -8.18 -6.09
N ASN A 28 16.43 -8.76 -7.29
CA ASN A 28 17.57 -9.32 -8.02
C ASN A 28 18.61 -8.25 -8.39
N LYS A 29 18.18 -7.04 -8.81
CA LYS A 29 19.10 -5.92 -9.03
C LYS A 29 19.89 -5.52 -7.78
N ARG A 30 19.33 -5.74 -6.60
CA ARG A 30 19.97 -5.46 -5.31
C ARG A 30 20.75 -6.63 -4.76
N SER A 31 20.86 -7.74 -5.51
CA SER A 31 21.51 -8.98 -5.09
C SER A 31 20.90 -9.57 -3.81
N ILE A 32 19.61 -9.38 -3.60
CA ILE A 32 18.87 -9.91 -2.46
C ILE A 32 18.31 -11.28 -2.84
N ALA A 33 18.69 -12.31 -2.08
CA ALA A 33 18.17 -13.65 -2.27
C ALA A 33 16.69 -13.74 -1.90
N ILE A 34 15.88 -14.28 -2.80
CA ILE A 34 14.45 -14.45 -2.59
C ILE A 34 14.19 -15.88 -2.13
N PRO A 35 13.55 -16.08 -0.97
CA PRO A 35 13.25 -17.41 -0.49
C PRO A 35 12.24 -18.12 -1.41
N PRO A 36 12.30 -19.45 -1.51
CA PRO A 36 11.33 -20.20 -2.30
C PRO A 36 9.91 -20.01 -1.76
N LYS A 37 8.94 -20.01 -2.67
CA LYS A 37 7.54 -19.90 -2.31
C LYS A 37 7.13 -21.06 -1.41
N LYS A 38 6.69 -20.76 -0.20
CA LYS A 38 6.14 -21.77 0.73
C LYS A 38 4.66 -21.93 0.45
N GLU A 39 4.21 -23.17 0.40
CA GLU A 39 2.77 -23.47 0.44
C GLU A 39 2.24 -23.10 1.83
N ALA A 40 1.53 -21.99 1.89
CA ALA A 40 0.87 -21.56 3.12
C ALA A 40 -0.61 -21.92 3.04
N THR A 41 -1.07 -22.79 3.92
CA THR A 41 -2.50 -22.96 4.19
C THR A 41 -2.99 -21.71 4.93
N LYS A 42 -3.89 -20.95 4.31
CA LYS A 42 -4.53 -19.81 4.97
C LYS A 42 -5.42 -20.33 6.09
N THR A 43 -4.97 -20.21 7.32
CA THR A 43 -5.72 -20.57 8.51
C THR A 43 -6.59 -19.44 9.06
N GLU A 44 -6.26 -18.20 8.72
CA GLU A 44 -6.97 -17.01 9.22
C GLU A 44 -7.59 -16.21 8.07
N LYS A 45 -8.80 -15.73 8.28
CA LYS A 45 -9.49 -14.78 7.41
C LYS A 45 -9.30 -13.38 7.97
N TYR A 46 -8.83 -12.46 7.13
CA TYR A 46 -8.81 -11.04 7.49
C TYR A 46 -10.20 -10.44 7.31
N ALA A 47 -10.59 -9.55 8.22
CA ALA A 47 -11.73 -8.69 8.00
C ALA A 47 -11.42 -7.78 6.80
N GLY A 48 -12.35 -7.70 5.86
CA GLY A 48 -12.23 -6.80 4.71
C GLY A 48 -12.39 -5.34 5.09
N ALA A 49 -12.46 -4.47 4.08
CA ALA A 49 -12.74 -3.06 4.31
C ALA A 49 -14.11 -2.87 4.99
N TYR A 50 -14.14 -1.94 5.93
CA TYR A 50 -15.41 -1.53 6.53
C TYR A 50 -16.23 -0.74 5.51
N VAL A 51 -17.44 -1.20 5.24
CA VAL A 51 -18.43 -0.50 4.42
C VAL A 51 -19.60 -0.15 5.31
N LYS A 52 -19.86 1.15 5.48
CA LYS A 52 -21.02 1.62 6.23
C LYS A 52 -22.27 1.43 5.38
N GLU A 53 -23.29 0.80 5.95
CA GLU A 53 -24.59 0.70 5.31
C GLU A 53 -25.18 2.09 5.01
N PRO A 54 -25.62 2.35 3.77
CA PRO A 54 -26.21 3.62 3.42
C PRO A 54 -27.58 3.78 4.12
N ILE A 55 -27.83 4.98 4.61
CA ILE A 55 -29.14 5.36 5.14
C ILE A 55 -29.91 6.01 4.00
N PRO A 56 -30.96 5.37 3.45
CA PRO A 56 -31.75 5.95 2.35
C PRO A 56 -32.44 7.23 2.81
N GLY A 57 -32.41 8.25 1.97
CA GLY A 57 -33.06 9.53 2.27
C GLY A 57 -32.68 10.61 1.26
N PHE A 58 -33.29 11.76 1.40
CA PHE A 58 -32.90 12.96 0.69
C PHE A 58 -31.96 13.77 1.57
N TYR A 59 -30.83 14.18 1.00
CA TYR A 59 -29.81 14.93 1.71
C TYR A 59 -29.46 16.19 0.93
N ASP A 60 -29.47 17.32 1.62
CA ASP A 60 -28.98 18.58 1.07
C ASP A 60 -27.50 18.72 1.34
N TRP A 61 -26.80 19.39 0.45
CA TRP A 61 -25.37 19.71 0.63
C TRP A 61 -24.46 18.48 0.78
N VAL A 62 -24.57 17.51 -0.10
CA VAL A 62 -23.72 16.31 -0.10
C VAL A 62 -22.33 16.65 -0.64
N VAL A 63 -21.30 16.33 0.15
CA VAL A 63 -19.90 16.45 -0.26
C VAL A 63 -19.27 15.06 -0.30
N SER A 64 -18.66 14.73 -1.43
CA SER A 64 -17.96 13.46 -1.61
C SER A 64 -16.46 13.68 -1.59
N PHE A 65 -15.77 12.87 -0.77
CA PHE A 65 -14.30 12.85 -0.71
C PHE A 65 -13.80 11.47 -1.09
N ASP A 66 -12.73 11.43 -1.87
CA ASP A 66 -12.01 10.21 -2.18
C ASP A 66 -10.52 10.37 -1.89
N LEU A 67 -9.91 9.33 -1.31
CA LEU A 67 -8.48 9.31 -1.01
C LEU A 67 -7.73 8.67 -2.18
N ASN A 68 -7.06 9.50 -2.95
CA ASN A 68 -6.29 9.03 -4.09
C ASN A 68 -5.18 8.05 -3.67
N SER A 69 -5.23 6.83 -4.21
CA SER A 69 -4.20 5.81 -3.99
C SER A 69 -3.92 5.52 -2.50
N LEU A 70 -4.98 5.32 -1.70
CA LEU A 70 -4.90 5.15 -0.25
C LEU A 70 -3.86 4.12 0.19
N TYR A 71 -3.91 2.88 -0.34
CA TYR A 71 -2.99 1.81 0.07
C TYR A 71 -1.51 2.12 -0.22
N PRO A 72 -1.12 2.56 -1.42
CA PRO A 72 0.25 2.99 -1.68
C PRO A 72 0.74 4.07 -0.72
N HIS A 73 -0.10 5.08 -0.42
CA HIS A 73 0.28 6.14 0.51
C HIS A 73 0.44 5.64 1.94
N LEU A 74 -0.41 4.72 2.41
CA LEU A 74 -0.24 4.10 3.73
C LEU A 74 1.06 3.28 3.81
N ILE A 75 1.40 2.51 2.78
CA ILE A 75 2.66 1.77 2.72
C ILE A 75 3.85 2.74 2.82
N MET A 76 3.82 3.85 2.09
CA MET A 76 4.89 4.86 2.12
C MET A 76 4.94 5.58 3.47
N GLN A 77 3.79 5.98 4.01
CA GLN A 77 3.70 6.77 5.24
C GLN A 77 4.14 5.98 6.48
N TYR A 78 3.72 4.74 6.58
CA TYR A 78 4.02 3.87 7.71
C TYR A 78 5.28 3.02 7.51
N ASN A 79 5.97 3.20 6.39
CA ASN A 79 7.18 2.44 6.05
C ASN A 79 6.96 0.92 6.08
N ILE A 80 5.83 0.48 5.54
CA ILE A 80 5.40 -0.93 5.60
C ILE A 80 6.24 -1.76 4.64
N SER A 81 7.12 -2.59 5.19
CA SER A 81 7.98 -3.52 4.44
C SER A 81 8.39 -4.69 5.33
N PRO A 82 8.67 -5.87 4.77
CA PRO A 82 9.07 -7.03 5.58
C PRO A 82 10.31 -6.77 6.45
N GLU A 83 11.31 -6.05 5.94
CA GLU A 83 12.57 -5.75 6.63
C GLU A 83 12.44 -4.65 7.70
N THR A 84 11.36 -3.89 7.67
CA THR A 84 11.09 -2.83 8.67
C THR A 84 10.13 -3.28 9.76
N LEU A 85 9.52 -4.46 9.59
CA LEU A 85 8.59 -5.03 10.56
C LEU A 85 9.36 -5.55 11.79
N GLU A 86 8.96 -5.09 12.97
CA GLU A 86 9.45 -5.61 14.23
C GLU A 86 8.69 -6.88 14.66
N ASP A 87 9.40 -7.82 15.25
CA ASP A 87 8.82 -9.08 15.76
C ASP A 87 7.89 -8.83 16.95
N THR A 88 8.16 -7.77 17.70
CA THR A 88 7.36 -7.40 18.87
C THR A 88 6.18 -6.53 18.50
N ARG A 89 4.99 -6.92 18.96
CA ARG A 89 3.78 -6.11 18.79
C ARG A 89 3.58 -5.18 19.98
N HIS A 90 3.08 -3.99 19.71
CA HIS A 90 2.73 -3.03 20.76
C HIS A 90 1.54 -3.57 21.59
N PRO A 91 1.69 -3.81 22.89
CA PRO A 91 0.71 -4.56 23.69
C PRO A 91 -0.65 -3.87 23.86
N SER A 92 -0.67 -2.54 23.84
CA SER A 92 -1.89 -1.74 24.04
C SER A 92 -2.42 -1.09 22.76
N ALA A 93 -1.84 -1.41 21.59
CA ALA A 93 -2.34 -0.86 20.34
C ALA A 93 -3.68 -1.49 19.96
N SER A 94 -4.67 -0.65 19.81
CA SER A 94 -6.00 -1.00 19.32
C SER A 94 -6.58 0.19 18.58
N VAL A 95 -7.57 -0.05 17.72
CA VAL A 95 -8.26 1.04 17.00
C VAL A 95 -8.77 2.11 17.95
N GLU A 96 -9.48 1.69 19.00
CA GLU A 96 -10.03 2.61 20.01
C GLU A 96 -8.96 3.31 20.82
N GLY A 97 -7.88 2.59 21.16
CA GLY A 97 -6.75 3.17 21.90
C GLY A 97 -6.04 4.26 21.13
N ILE A 98 -5.86 4.07 19.82
CA ILE A 98 -5.23 5.07 18.95
C ILE A 98 -6.16 6.26 18.72
N LEU A 99 -7.44 6.04 18.42
CA LEU A 99 -8.41 7.11 18.22
C LEU A 99 -8.60 7.98 19.46
N ASN A 100 -8.60 7.37 20.65
CA ASN A 100 -8.72 8.07 21.92
C ASN A 100 -7.38 8.60 22.45
N GLN A 101 -6.29 8.50 21.68
CA GLN A 101 -4.94 8.96 22.06
C GLN A 101 -4.43 8.35 23.39
N LYS A 102 -4.90 7.16 23.74
CA LYS A 102 -4.48 6.45 24.97
C LYS A 102 -3.20 5.64 24.80
N VAL A 103 -2.79 5.41 23.56
CA VAL A 103 -1.58 4.65 23.22
C VAL A 103 -0.41 5.62 23.11
N LYS A 104 0.65 5.37 23.88
CA LYS A 104 1.92 6.08 23.70
C LYS A 104 2.60 5.55 22.46
N ILE A 105 2.56 6.32 21.38
CA ILE A 105 3.24 5.98 20.13
C ILE A 105 4.68 6.46 20.23
N ASP A 106 5.62 5.54 20.10
CA ASP A 106 7.03 5.87 20.00
C ASP A 106 7.31 6.56 18.65
N LYS A 107 8.15 7.59 18.67
CA LYS A 107 8.51 8.34 17.46
C LYS A 107 9.39 7.54 16.49
N GLU A 108 10.10 6.56 17.01
CA GLU A 108 11.01 5.71 16.22
C GLU A 108 10.27 4.67 15.37
N PHE A 109 9.02 4.35 15.77
CA PHE A 109 8.21 3.36 15.09
C PHE A 109 6.93 3.95 14.49
N ALA A 110 6.47 3.34 13.42
CA ALA A 110 5.12 3.49 12.92
C ALA A 110 4.26 2.36 13.47
N THR A 111 3.37 2.67 14.41
CA THR A 111 2.52 1.68 15.08
C THR A 111 1.18 1.59 14.40
N CYS A 112 0.81 0.39 13.97
CA CYS A 112 -0.50 0.09 13.38
C CYS A 112 -1.52 -0.32 14.45
N ALA A 113 -2.81 -0.23 14.11
CA ALA A 113 -3.90 -0.54 15.02
C ALA A 113 -3.95 -2.03 15.46
N ASN A 114 -3.34 -2.93 14.68
CA ASN A 114 -3.17 -4.35 15.04
C ASN A 114 -1.95 -4.62 15.93
N GLY A 115 -1.25 -3.58 16.37
CA GLY A 115 -0.05 -3.66 17.19
C GLY A 115 1.25 -3.84 16.41
N ALA A 116 1.20 -4.04 15.10
CA ALA A 116 2.42 -4.14 14.31
C ALA A 116 3.18 -2.82 14.32
N GLN A 117 4.51 -2.91 14.46
CA GLN A 117 5.41 -1.77 14.49
C GLN A 117 6.40 -1.85 13.34
N TYR A 118 6.57 -0.75 12.65
CA TYR A 118 7.52 -0.62 11.54
C TYR A 118 8.57 0.43 11.89
N ARG A 119 9.81 0.09 11.69
CA ARG A 119 10.98 0.97 11.93
C ARG A 119 10.97 2.14 10.96
N LYS A 120 11.38 3.32 11.42
CA LYS A 120 11.53 4.52 10.61
C LYS A 120 12.98 4.89 10.31
N ASP A 121 13.93 4.27 10.99
CA ASP A 121 15.37 4.50 10.81
C ASP A 121 15.91 3.94 9.49
N VAL A 122 15.29 2.87 8.99
CA VAL A 122 15.64 2.23 7.70
C VAL A 122 14.49 2.45 6.72
N HIS A 123 14.81 2.92 5.52
CA HIS A 123 13.79 3.07 4.47
C HIS A 123 13.46 1.72 3.84
N GLY A 124 12.20 1.33 3.92
CA GLY A 124 11.75 0.04 3.43
C GLY A 124 11.75 -0.07 1.90
N PHE A 125 11.99 -1.28 1.40
CA PHE A 125 11.98 -1.59 -0.02
C PHE A 125 10.60 -1.34 -0.68
N LEU A 126 9.52 -1.79 -0.04
CA LEU A 126 8.17 -1.62 -0.59
C LEU A 126 7.75 -0.14 -0.68
N PRO A 127 7.96 0.71 0.34
CA PRO A 127 7.74 2.15 0.25
C PRO A 127 8.47 2.82 -0.90
N GLU A 128 9.75 2.49 -1.08
CA GLU A 128 10.56 3.04 -2.18
C GLU A 128 9.98 2.65 -3.54
N MET A 129 9.62 1.38 -3.69
CA MET A 129 9.04 0.85 -4.93
C MET A 129 7.67 1.48 -5.21
N MET A 130 6.81 1.62 -4.19
CA MET A 130 5.51 2.29 -4.33
C MET A 130 5.66 3.74 -4.77
N LYS A 131 6.61 4.47 -4.16
CA LYS A 131 6.90 5.85 -4.55
C LYS A 131 7.32 5.95 -6.01
N LYS A 132 8.23 5.10 -6.45
CA LYS A 132 8.71 5.07 -7.84
C LYS A 132 7.58 4.80 -8.83
N MET A 133 6.69 3.87 -8.51
CA MET A 133 5.54 3.57 -9.37
C MET A 133 4.50 4.69 -9.37
N TYR A 134 4.25 5.30 -8.23
CA TYR A 134 3.34 6.43 -8.11
C TYR A 134 3.84 7.63 -8.92
N ASP A 135 5.11 7.97 -8.79
CA ASP A 135 5.73 9.07 -9.53
C ASP A 135 5.68 8.81 -11.06
N SER A 136 5.97 7.57 -11.49
CA SER A 136 5.88 7.18 -12.90
C SER A 136 4.45 7.27 -13.44
N ARG A 137 3.47 6.92 -12.64
CA ARG A 137 2.05 7.04 -12.98
C ARG A 137 1.64 8.52 -13.11
N ALA A 138 2.05 9.37 -12.18
CA ALA A 138 1.75 10.79 -12.21
C ALA A 138 2.28 11.44 -13.49
N VAL A 139 3.52 11.14 -13.89
CA VAL A 139 4.10 11.60 -15.16
C VAL A 139 3.28 11.12 -16.36
N SER A 140 2.88 9.84 -16.39
CA SER A 140 2.07 9.30 -17.48
C SER A 140 0.72 10.02 -17.63
N TYR A 141 0.07 10.34 -16.53
CA TYR A 141 -1.20 11.07 -16.56
C TYR A 141 -1.03 12.50 -17.09
N THR A 142 0.02 13.21 -16.72
CA THR A 142 0.26 14.57 -17.22
C THR A 142 0.56 14.59 -18.71
N HIS A 143 1.13 13.54 -19.27
CA HIS A 143 1.38 13.43 -20.71
C HIS A 143 0.19 12.87 -21.50
N LEU A 144 -0.70 12.08 -20.88
CA LEU A 144 -1.87 11.50 -21.54
C LEU A 144 -3.10 12.40 -21.51
N THR A 145 -3.18 13.34 -20.59
CA THR A 145 -4.20 14.40 -20.64
C THR A 145 -3.78 15.47 -21.64
N LEU A 146 -3.83 15.12 -22.92
CA LEU A 146 -4.02 16.14 -23.93
C LEU A 146 -5.33 16.87 -23.62
N PRO A 147 -5.38 18.19 -23.65
CA PRO A 147 -6.62 18.94 -23.50
C PRO A 147 -7.50 18.67 -24.72
N THR A 148 -8.17 17.53 -24.74
CA THR A 148 -9.19 17.22 -25.71
C THR A 148 -10.53 17.51 -25.07
N THR A 149 -10.93 18.69 -25.23
CA THR A 149 -12.24 19.30 -25.50
C THR A 149 -12.36 20.61 -24.77
N PRO A 150 -12.54 21.72 -25.48
CA PRO A 150 -13.13 22.90 -24.88
C PRO A 150 -14.56 22.50 -24.47
N TYR A 151 -14.87 22.65 -23.21
CA TYR A 151 -16.27 22.64 -22.77
C TYR A 151 -16.97 23.80 -23.48
N VAL A 152 -17.90 23.45 -24.37
CA VAL A 152 -18.87 24.37 -24.93
C VAL A 152 -20.02 24.50 -23.95
#